data_b9a4883c21783ca8fda2ff8ea26911b5
#
_entry.id   b9a4883c21783ca8fda2ff8ea26911b5
#
_cell.length_a   1.000
_cell.length_b   1.000
_cell.length_c   1.000
_cell.angle_alpha   90.00
_cell.angle_beta   90.00
_cell.angle_gamma   90.00
#
_symmetry.space_group_name_H-M   'P 1'
#
loop_
_entity.id
_entity.type
_entity.pdbx_description
1 polymer ?
#
loop_
_entity_poly.entity_id
_entity_poly.type
_entity_poly.pdbx_seq_one_letter_code
_entity_poly.pdbx_strand_id
1 'polypeptide(L)'
;MAEPVHVSGSLRNRLAVTLIGGAFVLSVLLFLVVRTYATQIAQRGQDSILGASVSSILDAAVLRDGMVDIDFPYASFSMLNTEADDRVFYAIYQDDKLLSGYDGLPRPDSTGGSGKQYRTEQYVGVPVRISTASRTLLGADVRTHITVSVAQTQDALSATLNGISRNVASVGAGFFVLAVLLSVWATSFTIAPLNRLTTSVTRRGPQDLSPVAKPVPTEMVPLVASLNNLMARLNQSLAQSEDFIAEAAHRVRTPLATVRSYA
;
A
#
# COMPACT_ATOMS: atom_id res chain seq x y z
N MET A 1 31.29 -41.74 3.26
CA MET A 1 31.08 -40.63 2.31
C MET A 1 29.91 -39.85 2.83
N ALA A 2 30.10 -38.60 3.29
CA ALA A 2 29.01 -37.78 3.77
C ALA A 2 28.34 -37.14 2.52
N GLU A 3 27.03 -37.29 2.39
CA GLU A 3 26.23 -36.62 1.36
C GLU A 3 26.40 -35.10 1.45
N PRO A 4 26.58 -34.40 0.33
CA PRO A 4 26.71 -32.95 0.34
C PRO A 4 25.40 -32.33 0.81
N VAL A 5 25.47 -31.53 1.88
CA VAL A 5 24.33 -30.75 2.39
C VAL A 5 23.87 -29.78 1.31
N HIS A 6 22.69 -30.00 0.74
CA HIS A 6 22.06 -29.07 -0.20
C HIS A 6 21.76 -27.74 0.50
N VAL A 7 22.52 -26.71 0.16
CA VAL A 7 22.34 -25.35 0.69
C VAL A 7 21.16 -24.70 -0.05
N SER A 8 19.97 -24.76 0.49
CA SER A 8 18.82 -23.98 0.00
C SER A 8 18.92 -22.57 0.57
N GLY A 9 19.44 -21.61 -0.20
CA GLY A 9 19.44 -20.16 0.05
C GLY A 9 19.55 -19.65 1.49
N SER A 10 20.09 -18.48 1.69
CA SER A 10 20.22 -17.88 3.01
C SER A 10 18.85 -17.54 3.63
N LEU A 11 18.55 -18.06 4.81
CA LEU A 11 17.34 -17.74 5.60
C LEU A 11 17.20 -16.21 5.80
N ARG A 12 18.34 -15.54 5.97
CA ARG A 12 18.45 -14.09 6.05
C ARG A 12 17.85 -13.40 4.83
N ASN A 13 18.21 -13.85 3.63
CA ASN A 13 17.72 -13.27 2.39
C ASN A 13 16.20 -13.52 2.20
N ARG A 14 15.72 -14.71 2.56
CA ARG A 14 14.29 -15.02 2.48
C ARG A 14 13.48 -14.12 3.41
N LEU A 15 13.89 -13.98 4.66
CA LEU A 15 13.22 -13.09 5.62
C LEU A 15 13.26 -11.62 5.16
N ALA A 16 14.42 -11.13 4.73
CA ALA A 16 14.53 -9.76 4.23
C ALA A 16 13.62 -9.52 3.01
N VAL A 17 13.63 -10.43 2.04
CA VAL A 17 12.79 -10.31 0.82
C VAL A 17 11.30 -10.37 1.16
N THR A 18 10.87 -11.24 2.06
CA THR A 18 9.45 -11.31 2.45
C THR A 18 8.99 -10.06 3.19
N LEU A 19 9.81 -9.53 4.11
CA LEU A 19 9.48 -8.30 4.84
C LEU A 19 9.47 -7.07 3.94
N ILE A 20 10.49 -6.93 3.08
CA ILE A 20 10.58 -5.82 2.12
C ILE A 20 9.45 -5.91 1.09
N GLY A 21 9.18 -7.11 0.57
CA GLY A 21 8.08 -7.35 -0.35
C GLY A 21 6.71 -7.03 0.26
N GLY A 22 6.48 -7.45 1.50
CA GLY A 22 5.26 -7.12 2.24
C GLY A 22 5.11 -5.61 2.47
N ALA A 23 6.18 -4.92 2.85
CA ALA A 23 6.18 -3.47 3.02
C ALA A 23 5.93 -2.73 1.71
N PHE A 24 6.48 -3.21 0.59
CA PHE A 24 6.24 -2.66 -0.74
C PHE A 24 4.77 -2.79 -1.14
N VAL A 25 4.21 -4.00 -1.03
CA VAL A 25 2.79 -4.25 -1.35
C VAL A 25 1.88 -3.37 -0.51
N LEU A 26 2.14 -3.26 0.80
CA LEU A 26 1.35 -2.42 1.70
C LEU A 26 1.44 -0.93 1.32
N SER A 27 2.63 -0.43 0.98
CA SER A 27 2.83 0.96 0.55
C SER A 27 2.09 1.28 -0.74
N VAL A 28 2.13 0.38 -1.73
CA VAL A 28 1.42 0.53 -3.00
C VAL A 28 -0.10 0.49 -2.76
N LEU A 29 -0.59 -0.44 -1.95
CA LEU A 29 -2.01 -0.56 -1.64
C LEU A 29 -2.52 0.69 -0.93
N LEU A 30 -1.78 1.19 0.06
CA LEU A 30 -2.12 2.42 0.78
C LEU A 30 -2.19 3.62 -0.18
N PHE A 31 -1.19 3.76 -1.07
CA PHE A 31 -1.18 4.82 -2.09
C PHE A 31 -2.41 4.78 -2.99
N LEU A 32 -2.77 3.59 -3.49
CA LEU A 32 -3.94 3.41 -4.36
C LEU A 32 -5.25 3.76 -3.63
N VAL A 33 -5.41 3.30 -2.38
CA VAL A 33 -6.59 3.59 -1.56
C VAL A 33 -6.74 5.09 -1.33
N VAL A 34 -5.68 5.76 -0.87
CA VAL A 34 -5.72 7.20 -0.58
C VAL A 34 -6.00 7.99 -1.85
N ARG A 35 -5.34 7.66 -2.97
CA ARG A 35 -5.56 8.32 -4.26
C ARG A 35 -7.01 8.18 -4.73
N THR A 36 -7.55 6.95 -4.68
CA THR A 36 -8.94 6.69 -5.10
C THR A 36 -9.93 7.45 -4.22
N TYR A 37 -9.70 7.43 -2.91
CA TYR A 37 -10.57 8.11 -1.95
C TYR A 37 -10.52 9.64 -2.11
N ALA A 38 -9.33 10.20 -2.27
CA ALA A 38 -9.16 11.64 -2.53
C ALA A 38 -9.86 12.08 -3.82
N THR A 39 -9.74 11.30 -4.89
CA THR A 39 -10.42 11.58 -6.16
C THR A 39 -11.95 11.55 -6.00
N GLN A 40 -12.48 10.56 -5.29
CA GLN A 40 -13.93 10.47 -5.05
C GLN A 40 -14.48 11.64 -4.23
N ILE A 41 -13.77 12.04 -3.17
CA ILE A 41 -14.20 13.18 -2.33
C ILE A 41 -14.18 14.48 -3.15
N ALA A 42 -13.09 14.71 -3.88
CA ALA A 42 -12.94 15.91 -4.67
C ALA A 42 -14.00 16.02 -5.78
N GLN A 43 -14.30 14.92 -6.48
CA GLN A 43 -15.38 14.87 -7.48
C GLN A 43 -16.76 15.11 -6.86
N ARG A 44 -17.06 14.51 -5.70
CA ARG A 44 -18.33 14.75 -5.00
C ARG A 44 -18.49 16.22 -4.57
N GLY A 45 -17.40 16.83 -4.11
CA GLY A 45 -17.38 18.25 -3.80
C GLY A 45 -17.73 19.12 -5.02
N GLN A 46 -17.06 18.88 -6.15
CA GLN A 46 -17.34 19.56 -7.41
C GLN A 46 -18.78 19.32 -7.89
N ASP A 47 -19.26 18.08 -7.86
CA ASP A 47 -20.64 17.73 -8.22
C ASP A 47 -21.67 18.45 -7.35
N SER A 48 -21.40 18.59 -6.04
CA SER A 48 -22.28 19.30 -5.14
C SER A 48 -22.39 20.80 -5.48
N ILE A 49 -21.27 21.44 -5.76
CA ILE A 49 -21.23 22.86 -6.12
C ILE A 49 -21.92 23.09 -7.48
N LEU A 50 -21.59 22.29 -8.50
CA LEU A 50 -22.24 22.36 -9.81
C LEU A 50 -23.74 22.12 -9.71
N GLY A 51 -24.15 21.10 -8.95
CA GLY A 51 -25.55 20.79 -8.74
C GLY A 51 -26.33 21.87 -7.98
N ALA A 52 -25.68 22.56 -7.03
CA ALA A 52 -26.26 23.71 -6.34
C ALA A 52 -26.46 24.89 -7.31
N SER A 53 -25.46 25.16 -8.14
CA SER A 53 -25.54 26.23 -9.15
C SER A 53 -26.64 25.98 -10.17
N VAL A 54 -26.76 24.77 -10.71
CA VAL A 54 -27.85 24.38 -11.62
C VAL A 54 -29.22 24.55 -10.96
N SER A 55 -29.35 24.11 -9.68
CA SER A 55 -30.64 24.30 -8.97
C SER A 55 -30.97 25.76 -8.74
N SER A 56 -29.98 26.57 -8.34
CA SER A 56 -30.19 28.00 -8.12
C SER A 56 -30.64 28.73 -9.39
N ILE A 57 -30.07 28.38 -10.57
CA ILE A 57 -30.49 28.94 -11.85
C ILE A 57 -31.92 28.49 -12.23
N LEU A 58 -32.24 27.19 -11.99
CA LEU A 58 -33.58 26.66 -12.24
C LEU A 58 -34.65 27.31 -11.32
N ASP A 59 -34.27 27.60 -10.07
CA ASP A 59 -35.18 28.22 -9.11
C ASP A 59 -35.42 29.71 -9.41
N ALA A 60 -34.44 30.38 -10.03
CA ALA A 60 -34.55 31.76 -10.47
C ALA A 60 -35.33 31.91 -11.81
N ALA A 61 -35.57 30.82 -12.52
CA ALA A 61 -36.30 30.84 -13.77
C ALA A 61 -37.83 31.00 -13.54
N VAL A 62 -38.42 32.09 -14.03
CA VAL A 62 -39.84 32.41 -13.90
C VAL A 62 -40.44 32.57 -15.29
N LEU A 63 -41.70 32.15 -15.47
CA LEU A 63 -42.43 32.36 -16.66
C LEU A 63 -43.22 33.67 -16.55
N ARG A 64 -42.90 34.68 -17.41
CA ARG A 64 -43.60 35.96 -17.52
C ARG A 64 -44.12 36.11 -18.93
N ASP A 65 -45.41 36.33 -19.07
CA ASP A 65 -46.09 36.51 -20.37
C ASP A 65 -45.76 35.45 -21.45
N GLY A 66 -45.62 34.20 -21.03
CA GLY A 66 -45.30 33.07 -21.89
C GLY A 66 -43.80 32.95 -22.27
N MET A 67 -43.00 33.90 -21.88
CA MET A 67 -41.54 33.85 -22.05
C MET A 67 -40.82 33.53 -20.74
N VAL A 68 -39.74 32.79 -20.84
CA VAL A 68 -38.89 32.45 -19.68
C VAL A 68 -37.99 33.66 -19.38
N ASP A 69 -38.17 34.23 -18.22
CA ASP A 69 -37.32 35.28 -17.68
C ASP A 69 -36.44 34.67 -16.58
N ILE A 70 -35.14 34.90 -16.65
CA ILE A 70 -34.17 34.36 -15.70
C ILE A 70 -33.41 35.53 -15.09
N ASP A 71 -33.71 35.80 -13.85
CA ASP A 71 -32.89 36.70 -13.03
C ASP A 71 -31.67 35.90 -12.53
N PHE A 72 -30.54 36.09 -13.21
CA PHE A 72 -29.33 35.33 -12.91
C PHE A 72 -28.84 35.61 -11.49
N PRO A 73 -28.92 34.65 -10.58
CA PRO A 73 -28.39 34.85 -9.24
C PRO A 73 -26.88 34.94 -9.33
N TYR A 74 -26.32 36.10 -9.11
CA TYR A 74 -24.89 36.37 -9.09
C TYR A 74 -24.15 35.40 -8.14
N ALA A 75 -24.81 35.00 -7.06
CA ALA A 75 -24.33 34.01 -6.12
C ALA A 75 -24.04 32.63 -6.76
N SER A 76 -24.79 32.22 -7.78
CA SER A 76 -24.59 30.90 -8.44
C SER A 76 -23.27 30.82 -9.19
N PHE A 77 -22.80 31.94 -9.71
CA PHE A 77 -21.53 32.01 -10.45
C PHE A 77 -20.36 32.33 -9.49
N SER A 78 -20.60 33.09 -8.43
CA SER A 78 -19.57 33.38 -7.45
C SER A 78 -19.12 32.14 -6.68
N MET A 79 -20.01 31.15 -6.46
CA MET A 79 -19.67 29.87 -5.85
C MET A 79 -18.78 29.00 -6.74
N LEU A 80 -18.84 29.22 -8.06
CA LEU A 80 -18.03 28.50 -9.05
C LEU A 80 -16.68 29.18 -9.30
N ASN A 81 -16.56 30.46 -8.92
CA ASN A 81 -15.35 31.23 -9.10
C ASN A 81 -14.37 30.87 -7.97
N THR A 82 -13.66 29.74 -8.14
CA THR A 82 -12.59 29.31 -7.23
C THR A 82 -11.35 30.16 -7.52
N GLU A 83 -10.47 30.39 -6.54
CA GLU A 83 -9.19 31.10 -6.68
C GLU A 83 -8.24 30.51 -7.75
N ALA A 84 -8.54 29.33 -8.26
CA ALA A 84 -7.84 28.67 -9.35
C ALA A 84 -8.52 29.03 -10.68
N ASP A 85 -7.73 29.16 -11.75
CA ASP A 85 -8.11 29.53 -13.13
C ASP A 85 -9.11 28.57 -13.82
N ASP A 86 -10.05 27.98 -13.09
CA ASP A 86 -11.09 27.14 -13.66
C ASP A 86 -12.12 27.97 -14.40
N ARG A 87 -12.34 27.61 -15.67
CA ARG A 87 -13.34 28.25 -16.52
C ARG A 87 -14.69 27.61 -16.29
N VAL A 88 -15.71 28.48 -16.17
CA VAL A 88 -17.11 28.06 -16.02
C VAL A 88 -17.87 28.36 -17.32
N PHE A 89 -18.62 27.36 -17.75
CA PHE A 89 -19.52 27.47 -18.92
C PHE A 89 -20.93 27.12 -18.47
N TYR A 90 -21.91 27.77 -19.07
CA TYR A 90 -23.31 27.45 -18.82
C TYR A 90 -24.11 27.51 -20.14
N ALA A 91 -25.17 26.75 -20.17
CA ALA A 91 -26.14 26.81 -21.25
C ALA A 91 -27.54 26.56 -20.70
N ILE A 92 -28.49 27.37 -21.15
CA ILE A 92 -29.88 27.30 -20.75
C ILE A 92 -30.73 27.13 -22.01
N TYR A 93 -31.50 26.08 -22.02
CA TYR A 93 -32.37 25.74 -23.15
C TYR A 93 -33.83 25.80 -22.73
N GLN A 94 -34.65 26.36 -23.62
CA GLN A 94 -36.11 26.30 -23.55
C GLN A 94 -36.63 25.45 -24.70
N ASP A 95 -37.25 24.33 -24.42
CA ASP A 95 -37.80 23.40 -25.43
C ASP A 95 -36.81 23.14 -26.59
N ASP A 96 -35.55 22.78 -26.27
CA ASP A 96 -34.44 22.54 -27.19
C ASP A 96 -33.82 23.77 -27.88
N LYS A 97 -34.35 24.99 -27.68
CA LYS A 97 -33.76 26.22 -28.21
C LYS A 97 -32.82 26.84 -27.15
N LEU A 98 -31.61 27.20 -27.57
CA LEU A 98 -30.69 27.93 -26.68
C LEU A 98 -31.27 29.30 -26.32
N LEU A 99 -31.51 29.51 -25.04
CA LEU A 99 -32.00 30.78 -24.50
C LEU A 99 -30.85 31.71 -24.13
N SER A 100 -29.83 31.14 -23.45
CA SER A 100 -28.67 31.91 -22.99
C SER A 100 -27.49 30.99 -22.74
N GLY A 101 -26.26 31.52 -22.88
CA GLY A 101 -25.02 30.82 -22.55
C GLY A 101 -24.23 30.37 -23.76
N TYR A 102 -23.39 29.37 -23.58
CA TYR A 102 -22.44 28.87 -24.58
C TYR A 102 -23.10 27.80 -25.47
N ASP A 103 -23.05 27.99 -26.78
CA ASP A 103 -23.54 26.99 -27.73
C ASP A 103 -22.58 25.78 -27.80
N GLY A 104 -23.13 24.60 -28.07
CA GLY A 104 -22.36 23.37 -28.21
C GLY A 104 -21.94 22.74 -26.90
N LEU A 105 -22.42 23.23 -25.76
CA LEU A 105 -22.23 22.49 -24.49
C LEU A 105 -23.01 21.18 -24.57
N PRO A 106 -22.37 20.01 -24.27
CA PRO A 106 -23.01 18.71 -24.38
C PRO A 106 -24.36 18.65 -23.64
N ARG A 107 -25.40 18.24 -24.34
CA ARG A 107 -26.75 18.08 -23.79
C ARG A 107 -26.92 16.68 -23.21
N PRO A 108 -27.73 16.49 -22.18
CA PRO A 108 -28.18 15.17 -21.82
C PRO A 108 -29.04 14.59 -22.95
N ASP A 109 -28.89 13.30 -23.21
CA ASP A 109 -29.88 12.62 -24.06
C ASP A 109 -31.25 12.81 -23.43
N SER A 110 -32.22 13.22 -24.22
CA SER A 110 -33.56 13.68 -23.84
C SER A 110 -34.46 12.62 -23.17
N THR A 111 -33.91 11.53 -22.72
CA THR A 111 -34.61 10.39 -22.13
C THR A 111 -34.34 10.29 -20.62
N GLY A 112 -34.81 11.23 -19.85
CA GLY A 112 -34.90 10.74 -18.50
C GLY A 112 -34.86 11.74 -17.38
N GLY A 113 -35.84 11.69 -16.64
CA GLY A 113 -35.84 11.88 -15.19
C GLY A 113 -35.55 13.29 -14.67
N SER A 114 -36.40 13.72 -13.77
CA SER A 114 -36.31 14.97 -12.99
C SER A 114 -35.07 15.12 -12.09
N GLY A 115 -33.97 14.35 -12.35
CA GLY A 115 -32.77 14.32 -11.51
C GLY A 115 -31.59 15.06 -12.11
N LYS A 116 -30.68 15.52 -11.24
CA LYS A 116 -29.39 16.08 -11.67
C LYS A 116 -28.52 14.97 -12.27
N GLN A 117 -27.97 15.23 -13.44
CA GLN A 117 -27.03 14.33 -14.11
C GLN A 117 -25.65 14.95 -14.11
N TYR A 118 -24.63 14.14 -13.83
CA TYR A 118 -23.24 14.56 -13.80
C TYR A 118 -22.44 13.75 -14.81
N ARG A 119 -21.73 14.46 -15.72
CA ARG A 119 -20.88 13.83 -16.75
C ARG A 119 -19.54 14.54 -16.83
N THR A 120 -18.52 13.81 -17.28
CA THR A 120 -17.24 14.41 -17.66
C THR A 120 -17.10 14.25 -19.16
N GLU A 121 -16.99 15.36 -19.89
CA GLU A 121 -16.88 15.38 -21.33
C GLU A 121 -15.83 16.39 -21.79
N GLN A 122 -15.48 16.34 -23.09
CA GLN A 122 -14.56 17.30 -23.70
C GLN A 122 -15.36 18.48 -24.24
N TYR A 123 -15.02 19.70 -23.83
CA TYR A 123 -15.58 20.92 -24.37
C TYR A 123 -14.45 21.89 -24.73
N VAL A 124 -14.42 22.36 -26.00
CA VAL A 124 -13.35 23.25 -26.52
C VAL A 124 -11.94 22.69 -26.25
N GLY A 125 -11.78 21.36 -26.37
CA GLY A 125 -10.47 20.66 -26.19
C GLY A 125 -10.00 20.51 -24.76
N VAL A 126 -10.81 20.84 -23.75
CA VAL A 126 -10.50 20.66 -22.33
C VAL A 126 -11.53 19.75 -21.66
N PRO A 127 -11.13 18.92 -20.69
CA PRO A 127 -12.05 18.11 -19.92
C PRO A 127 -12.84 19.00 -18.97
N VAL A 128 -14.17 18.92 -19.06
CA VAL A 128 -15.09 19.63 -18.18
C VAL A 128 -16.00 18.67 -17.43
N ARG A 129 -16.31 19.01 -16.20
CA ARG A 129 -17.36 18.36 -15.43
C ARG A 129 -18.65 19.13 -15.60
N ILE A 130 -19.71 18.46 -16.05
CA ILE A 130 -21.00 19.06 -16.39
C ILE A 130 -22.06 18.53 -15.44
N SER A 131 -22.85 19.45 -14.86
CA SER A 131 -24.10 19.13 -14.18
C SER A 131 -25.24 19.64 -15.00
N THR A 132 -26.24 18.81 -15.27
CA THR A 132 -27.44 19.17 -16.00
C THR A 132 -28.69 18.77 -15.23
N ALA A 133 -29.65 19.64 -15.17
CA ALA A 133 -30.98 19.32 -14.67
C ALA A 133 -32.05 20.07 -15.49
N SER A 134 -33.23 19.50 -15.48
CA SER A 134 -34.37 20.04 -16.22
C SER A 134 -35.57 20.22 -15.31
N ARG A 135 -36.40 21.21 -15.59
CA ARG A 135 -37.65 21.48 -14.90
C ARG A 135 -38.73 21.92 -15.90
N THR A 136 -39.94 21.46 -15.69
CA THR A 136 -41.10 21.98 -16.42
C THR A 136 -41.71 23.13 -15.66
N LEU A 137 -41.77 24.29 -16.30
CA LEU A 137 -42.50 25.47 -15.79
C LEU A 137 -43.93 25.42 -16.29
N LEU A 138 -44.88 25.70 -15.42
CA LEU A 138 -46.32 25.74 -15.70
C LEU A 138 -46.78 27.20 -15.64
N GLY A 139 -47.20 27.73 -16.75
CA GLY A 139 -47.91 28.99 -16.83
C GLY A 139 -49.42 28.78 -16.94
N ALA A 140 -50.19 29.87 -17.09
CA ALA A 140 -51.65 29.80 -17.17
C ALA A 140 -52.15 28.96 -18.38
N ASP A 141 -51.47 29.11 -19.55
CA ASP A 141 -51.87 28.41 -20.77
C ASP A 141 -50.72 27.69 -21.48
N VAL A 142 -49.49 27.73 -20.94
CA VAL A 142 -48.28 27.19 -21.60
C VAL A 142 -47.48 26.31 -20.63
N ARG A 143 -47.06 25.15 -21.13
CA ARG A 143 -46.05 24.33 -20.50
C ARG A 143 -44.74 24.49 -21.23
N THR A 144 -43.67 24.81 -20.53
CA THR A 144 -42.37 24.99 -21.11
C THR A 144 -41.34 24.15 -20.33
N HIS A 145 -40.43 23.51 -21.03
CA HIS A 145 -39.39 22.71 -20.47
C HIS A 145 -38.07 23.48 -20.47
N ILE A 146 -37.46 23.66 -19.29
CA ILE A 146 -36.19 24.34 -19.18
C ILE A 146 -35.13 23.30 -18.78
N THR A 147 -34.01 23.34 -19.51
CA THR A 147 -32.82 22.56 -19.21
C THR A 147 -31.65 23.50 -18.95
N VAL A 148 -31.03 23.36 -17.79
CA VAL A 148 -29.84 24.12 -17.40
C VAL A 148 -28.66 23.18 -17.32
N SER A 149 -27.59 23.51 -18.02
CA SER A 149 -26.29 22.82 -17.92
C SER A 149 -25.24 23.81 -17.43
N VAL A 150 -24.50 23.42 -16.41
CA VAL A 150 -23.33 24.18 -15.92
C VAL A 150 -22.12 23.26 -15.95
N ALA A 151 -21.03 23.73 -16.53
CA ALA A 151 -19.80 23.00 -16.68
C ALA A 151 -18.63 23.79 -16.09
N GLN A 152 -17.66 23.07 -15.54
CA GLN A 152 -16.42 23.64 -15.00
C GLN A 152 -15.23 22.82 -15.47
N THR A 153 -14.12 23.47 -15.81
CA THR A 153 -12.87 22.77 -16.11
C THR A 153 -12.35 22.04 -14.89
N GLN A 154 -11.55 21.01 -15.12
CA GLN A 154 -10.98 20.18 -14.04
C GLN A 154 -9.49 20.48 -13.78
N ASP A 155 -9.02 21.65 -14.19
CA ASP A 155 -7.58 21.99 -14.10
C ASP A 155 -7.13 22.16 -12.65
N ALA A 156 -7.89 22.91 -11.84
CA ALA A 156 -7.63 23.07 -10.42
C ALA A 156 -7.75 21.76 -9.64
N LEU A 157 -8.78 20.96 -9.98
CA LEU A 157 -8.99 19.65 -9.38
C LEU A 157 -7.79 18.72 -9.64
N SER A 158 -7.34 18.66 -10.91
CA SER A 158 -6.22 17.82 -11.32
C SER A 158 -4.90 18.27 -10.68
N ALA A 159 -4.65 19.57 -10.57
CA ALA A 159 -3.50 20.13 -9.89
C ALA A 159 -3.48 19.76 -8.40
N THR A 160 -4.62 19.90 -7.73
CA THR A 160 -4.79 19.51 -6.31
C THR A 160 -4.57 18.03 -6.10
N LEU A 161 -5.18 17.16 -6.93
CA LEU A 161 -5.01 15.72 -6.86
C LEU A 161 -3.57 15.28 -7.14
N ASN A 162 -2.88 15.94 -8.06
CA ASN A 162 -1.47 15.68 -8.33
C ASN A 162 -0.59 16.10 -7.13
N GLY A 163 -0.92 17.21 -6.48
CA GLY A 163 -0.26 17.65 -5.24
C GLY A 163 -0.43 16.63 -4.12
N ILE A 164 -1.66 16.20 -3.86
CA ILE A 164 -1.97 15.17 -2.87
C ILE A 164 -1.24 13.86 -3.20
N SER A 165 -1.31 13.42 -4.47
CA SER A 165 -0.65 12.18 -4.90
C SER A 165 0.86 12.23 -4.69
N ARG A 166 1.50 13.36 -4.97
CA ARG A 166 2.94 13.56 -4.74
C ARG A 166 3.28 13.50 -3.25
N ASN A 167 2.51 14.18 -2.42
CA ASN A 167 2.72 14.17 -0.98
C ASN A 167 2.54 12.76 -0.38
N VAL A 168 1.48 12.06 -0.77
CA VAL A 168 1.24 10.67 -0.33
C VAL A 168 2.35 9.74 -0.82
N ALA A 169 2.80 9.89 -2.07
CA ALA A 169 3.91 9.10 -2.62
C ALA A 169 5.22 9.36 -1.87
N SER A 170 5.54 10.62 -1.54
CA SER A 170 6.76 10.95 -0.79
C SER A 170 6.74 10.40 0.64
N VAL A 171 5.61 10.51 1.33
CA VAL A 171 5.42 9.93 2.67
C VAL A 171 5.49 8.40 2.60
N GLY A 172 4.81 7.78 1.62
CA GLY A 172 4.85 6.33 1.41
C GLY A 172 6.27 5.83 1.11
N ALA A 173 7.03 6.56 0.29
CA ALA A 173 8.44 6.25 0.01
C ALA A 173 9.30 6.35 1.28
N GLY A 174 9.07 7.35 2.12
CA GLY A 174 9.76 7.51 3.41
C GLY A 174 9.48 6.33 4.35
N PHE A 175 8.22 5.94 4.49
CA PHE A 175 7.85 4.75 5.27
C PHE A 175 8.43 3.45 4.69
N PHE A 176 8.47 3.32 3.37
CA PHE A 176 9.06 2.15 2.72
C PHE A 176 10.57 2.05 3.01
N VAL A 177 11.31 3.17 2.89
CA VAL A 177 12.74 3.23 3.23
C VAL A 177 12.97 2.85 4.70
N LEU A 178 12.16 3.41 5.61
CA LEU A 178 12.22 3.06 7.03
C LEU A 178 11.95 1.56 7.26
N ALA A 179 10.95 1.00 6.60
CA ALA A 179 10.63 -0.43 6.69
C ALA A 179 11.77 -1.31 6.16
N VAL A 180 12.45 -0.92 5.08
CA VAL A 180 13.65 -1.61 4.57
C VAL A 180 14.78 -1.59 5.59
N LEU A 181 15.07 -0.42 6.16
CA LEU A 181 16.11 -0.28 7.18
C LEU A 181 15.82 -1.13 8.42
N LEU A 182 14.58 -1.09 8.92
CA LEU A 182 14.12 -1.92 10.04
C LEU A 182 14.18 -3.42 9.73
N SER A 183 13.81 -3.81 8.51
CA SER A 183 13.86 -5.22 8.07
C SER A 183 15.30 -5.75 8.05
N VAL A 184 16.23 -4.98 7.51
CA VAL A 184 17.65 -5.32 7.47
C VAL A 184 18.21 -5.38 8.88
N TRP A 185 17.89 -4.40 9.72
CA TRP A 185 18.33 -4.36 11.12
C TRP A 185 17.77 -5.55 11.92
N ALA A 186 16.48 -5.79 11.87
CA ALA A 186 15.82 -6.89 12.59
C ALA A 186 16.36 -8.26 12.15
N THR A 187 16.49 -8.46 10.82
CA THR A 187 17.04 -9.71 10.27
C THR A 187 18.47 -9.93 10.72
N SER A 188 19.30 -8.88 10.73
CA SER A 188 20.69 -8.97 11.18
C SER A 188 20.78 -9.30 12.68
N PHE A 189 19.93 -8.65 13.49
CA PHE A 189 19.88 -8.86 14.93
C PHE A 189 19.42 -10.28 15.29
N THR A 190 18.41 -10.81 14.60
CA THR A 190 17.85 -12.14 14.83
C THR A 190 18.81 -13.26 14.44
N ILE A 191 19.61 -13.07 13.38
CA ILE A 191 20.51 -14.11 12.86
C ILE A 191 21.92 -14.05 13.48
N ALA A 192 22.31 -12.91 14.05
CA ALA A 192 23.63 -12.76 14.68
C ALA A 192 23.93 -13.82 15.77
N PRO A 193 23.01 -14.19 16.68
CA PRO A 193 23.24 -15.23 17.65
C PRO A 193 23.53 -16.62 17.05
N LEU A 194 22.82 -16.97 15.96
CA LEU A 194 23.04 -18.23 15.24
C LEU A 194 24.46 -18.31 14.68
N ASN A 195 24.93 -17.25 14.02
CA ASN A 195 26.27 -17.20 13.45
C ASN A 195 27.36 -17.30 14.57
N ARG A 196 27.10 -16.66 15.73
CA ARG A 196 28.03 -16.74 16.87
C ARG A 196 28.12 -18.15 17.45
N LEU A 197 27.01 -18.90 17.51
CA LEU A 197 27.01 -20.29 17.93
C LEU A 197 27.77 -21.16 16.94
N THR A 198 27.49 -21.08 15.67
CA THR A 198 28.20 -21.83 14.63
C THR A 198 29.70 -21.58 14.68
N THR A 199 30.12 -20.31 14.75
CA THR A 199 31.55 -19.95 14.89
C THR A 199 32.17 -20.48 16.18
N SER A 200 31.40 -20.50 17.28
CA SER A 200 31.90 -21.03 18.56
C SER A 200 32.15 -22.55 18.51
N VAL A 201 31.28 -23.28 17.82
CA VAL A 201 31.43 -24.75 17.67
C VAL A 201 32.54 -25.08 16.67
N THR A 202 32.59 -24.36 15.53
CA THR A 202 33.60 -24.63 14.47
C THR A 202 35.02 -24.29 14.88
N ARG A 203 35.23 -23.33 15.80
CA ARG A 203 36.56 -22.94 16.30
C ARG A 203 37.12 -23.87 17.38
N ARG A 204 36.31 -24.82 17.88
CA ARG A 204 36.77 -25.80 18.85
C ARG A 204 37.63 -26.88 18.19
N GLY A 205 38.69 -27.27 18.82
CA GLY A 205 39.48 -28.39 18.35
C GLY A 205 38.69 -29.71 18.46
N PRO A 206 39.15 -30.78 17.79
CA PRO A 206 38.45 -32.07 17.77
C PRO A 206 38.31 -32.74 19.16
N GLN A 207 39.09 -32.29 20.13
CA GLN A 207 39.07 -32.80 21.50
C GLN A 207 38.32 -31.89 22.50
N ASP A 208 37.85 -30.68 22.07
CA ASP A 208 37.11 -29.76 22.94
C ASP A 208 35.62 -30.08 22.93
N LEU A 209 35.21 -31.00 23.78
CA LEU A 209 33.81 -31.43 23.99
C LEU A 209 33.14 -30.66 25.15
N SER A 210 33.67 -29.50 25.56
CA SER A 210 33.09 -28.70 26.63
C SER A 210 31.69 -28.17 26.27
N PRO A 211 30.76 -28.04 27.24
CA PRO A 211 29.39 -27.58 26.94
C PRO A 211 29.39 -26.15 26.45
N VAL A 212 28.41 -25.81 25.57
CA VAL A 212 28.15 -24.45 25.10
C VAL A 212 27.40 -23.69 26.18
N ALA A 213 28.08 -22.75 26.86
CA ALA A 213 27.56 -21.99 28.00
C ALA A 213 27.20 -20.51 27.64
N LYS A 214 27.15 -20.14 26.35
CA LYS A 214 26.82 -18.76 25.94
C LYS A 214 25.32 -18.48 26.05
N PRO A 215 24.92 -17.23 26.42
CA PRO A 215 23.53 -16.84 26.43
C PRO A 215 22.96 -16.91 25.00
N VAL A 216 21.83 -17.58 24.86
CA VAL A 216 21.13 -17.80 23.60
C VAL A 216 19.65 -17.39 23.73
N PRO A 217 19.00 -16.99 22.66
CA PRO A 217 17.55 -16.78 22.64
C PRO A 217 16.79 -18.02 23.11
N THR A 218 15.61 -17.82 23.69
CA THR A 218 14.80 -18.90 24.29
C THR A 218 14.47 -20.00 23.27
N GLU A 219 14.28 -19.64 22.04
CA GLU A 219 13.97 -20.55 20.92
C GLU A 219 15.13 -21.49 20.57
N MET A 220 16.35 -21.13 20.97
CA MET A 220 17.56 -21.90 20.72
C MET A 220 17.96 -22.79 21.88
N VAL A 221 17.35 -22.63 23.05
CA VAL A 221 17.66 -23.42 24.25
C VAL A 221 17.53 -24.93 24.00
N PRO A 222 16.46 -25.45 23.34
CA PRO A 222 16.35 -26.90 23.08
C PRO A 222 17.46 -27.42 22.17
N LEU A 223 17.87 -26.63 21.17
CA LEU A 223 18.96 -26.99 20.26
C LEU A 223 20.30 -27.08 21.00
N VAL A 224 20.61 -26.07 21.82
CA VAL A 224 21.84 -26.03 22.60
C VAL A 224 21.88 -27.16 23.65
N ALA A 225 20.75 -27.45 24.28
CA ALA A 225 20.60 -28.56 25.22
C ALA A 225 20.85 -29.91 24.53
N SER A 226 20.29 -30.13 23.34
CA SER A 226 20.51 -31.35 22.54
C SER A 226 21.97 -31.51 22.13
N LEU A 227 22.61 -30.40 21.70
CA LEU A 227 24.04 -30.38 21.36
C LEU A 227 24.92 -30.71 22.55
N ASN A 228 24.65 -30.09 23.70
CA ASN A 228 25.40 -30.36 24.94
C ASN A 228 25.24 -31.82 25.40
N ASN A 229 24.05 -32.40 25.28
CA ASN A 229 23.82 -33.81 25.59
C ASN A 229 24.59 -34.75 24.64
N LEU A 230 24.64 -34.44 23.36
CA LEU A 230 25.42 -35.18 22.36
C LEU A 230 26.93 -35.13 22.71
N MET A 231 27.44 -33.92 23.04
CA MET A 231 28.84 -33.76 23.47
C MET A 231 29.17 -34.54 24.74
N ALA A 232 28.28 -34.55 25.71
CA ALA A 232 28.44 -35.32 26.94
C ALA A 232 28.53 -36.83 26.66
N ARG A 233 27.65 -37.38 25.83
CA ARG A 233 27.67 -38.79 25.41
C ARG A 233 28.94 -39.15 24.64
N LEU A 234 29.40 -38.27 23.76
CA LEU A 234 30.63 -38.50 23.02
C LEU A 234 31.85 -38.52 23.95
N ASN A 235 31.92 -37.59 24.90
CA ASN A 235 32.97 -37.52 25.89
C ASN A 235 33.03 -38.80 26.77
N GLN A 236 31.86 -39.28 27.21
CA GLN A 236 31.74 -40.54 27.95
C GLN A 236 32.21 -41.74 27.12
N SER A 237 31.85 -41.80 25.84
CA SER A 237 32.28 -42.89 24.95
C SER A 237 33.78 -42.87 24.69
N LEU A 238 34.38 -41.69 24.55
CA LEU A 238 35.83 -41.54 24.40
C LEU A 238 36.56 -41.96 25.66
N ALA A 239 36.11 -41.55 26.85
CA ALA A 239 36.69 -41.96 28.13
C ALA A 239 36.65 -43.48 28.29
N GLN A 240 35.51 -44.12 28.00
CA GLN A 240 35.40 -45.60 28.03
C GLN A 240 36.34 -46.29 27.05
N SER A 241 36.57 -45.71 25.85
CA SER A 241 37.51 -46.25 24.88
C SER A 241 38.97 -46.12 25.36
N GLU A 242 39.32 -45.00 25.97
CA GLU A 242 40.65 -44.79 26.53
C GLU A 242 40.90 -45.74 27.69
N ASP A 243 39.97 -45.93 28.62
CA ASP A 243 40.06 -46.90 29.74
C ASP A 243 40.21 -48.32 29.22
N PHE A 244 39.42 -48.69 28.17
CA PHE A 244 39.54 -50.02 27.54
C PHE A 244 40.95 -50.25 26.95
N ILE A 245 41.48 -49.25 26.20
CA ILE A 245 42.86 -49.34 25.63
C ILE A 245 43.90 -49.42 26.70
N ALA A 246 43.79 -48.67 27.80
CA ALA A 246 44.70 -48.69 28.91
C ALA A 246 44.70 -50.07 29.62
N GLU A 247 43.49 -50.61 29.85
CA GLU A 247 43.37 -51.97 30.49
C GLU A 247 43.90 -53.06 29.56
N ALA A 248 43.61 -53.02 28.26
CA ALA A 248 44.13 -53.94 27.27
C ALA A 248 45.68 -53.91 27.22
N ALA A 249 46.27 -52.71 27.21
CA ALA A 249 47.69 -52.49 27.20
C ALA A 249 48.32 -53.06 28.48
N HIS A 250 47.68 -52.90 29.64
CA HIS A 250 48.13 -53.43 30.90
C HIS A 250 48.10 -54.99 30.96
N ARG A 251 46.99 -55.58 30.45
CA ARG A 251 46.81 -57.03 30.34
C ARG A 251 47.80 -57.69 29.37
N VAL A 252 48.26 -57.01 28.34
CA VAL A 252 49.31 -57.55 27.43
C VAL A 252 50.71 -57.34 27.98
N ARG A 253 50.97 -56.28 28.74
CA ARG A 253 52.31 -56.00 29.31
C ARG A 253 52.70 -56.98 30.38
N THR A 254 51.76 -57.44 31.21
CA THR A 254 52.01 -58.35 32.34
C THR A 254 52.56 -59.72 31.91
N PRO A 255 51.98 -60.44 30.90
CA PRO A 255 52.53 -61.75 30.43
C PRO A 255 53.84 -61.58 29.66
N LEU A 256 54.06 -60.46 28.96
CA LEU A 256 55.34 -60.23 28.25
C LEU A 256 56.50 -59.96 29.21
N ALA A 257 56.24 -59.31 30.35
CA ALA A 257 57.27 -59.14 31.41
C ALA A 257 57.67 -60.48 32.04
N THR A 258 56.69 -61.39 32.20
CA THR A 258 56.97 -62.75 32.80
C THR A 258 57.77 -63.60 31.84
N VAL A 259 57.49 -63.56 30.52
CA VAL A 259 58.30 -64.35 29.52
C VAL A 259 59.72 -63.81 29.39
N ARG A 260 59.98 -62.52 29.60
CA ARG A 260 61.32 -61.93 29.56
C ARG A 260 62.15 -62.23 30.81
N SER A 261 61.52 -62.66 31.88
CA SER A 261 62.20 -63.07 33.15
C SER A 261 62.65 -64.54 33.17
N TYR A 262 62.19 -65.33 32.21
CA TYR A 262 62.52 -66.74 32.01
C TYR A 262 63.49 -67.08 30.85
N ALA A 263 63.96 -66.07 30.16
CA ALA A 263 64.98 -66.16 29.12
C ALA A 263 66.30 -65.54 29.59
#